data_09fb7b6087266c8ced7d5bc580a249bb
#
_entry.id   09fb7b6087266c8ced7d5bc580a249bb
#
_cell.length_a   1.000
_cell.length_b   1.000
_cell.length_c   1.000
_cell.angle_alpha   90.00
_cell.angle_beta   90.00
_cell.angle_gamma   90.00
#
_symmetry.space_group_name_H-M   'P 1'
#
loop_
_entity.id
_entity.type
_entity.pdbx_description
1 polymer ?
#
loop_
_entity_poly.entity_id
_entity_poly.type
_entity_poly.pdbx_seq_one_letter_code
_entity_poly.pdbx_strand_id
1 'polypeptide(L)'
;FDDHNKDLNYYKDLFERNIKKKMICTNPDLIVDRGSKREFCAGSVAMVFEKMGGEVVYFGKPYPEVYNQSTDNKNKKILSIGDNLNTDIKGANLLNYDSLIISNGIHKDEIKEKGIEKVAKSYEAICNYIQSELKW
;
A
#
# COMPACT_ATOMS: atom_id res chain seq x y z
N PHE A 1 13.17 -7.45 7.37
CA PHE A 1 12.93 -7.94 6.00
C PHE A 1 14.27 -8.31 5.38
N ASP A 2 14.41 -9.55 4.94
CA ASP A 2 15.63 -10.00 4.29
C ASP A 2 15.52 -9.74 2.78
N ASP A 3 16.19 -8.70 2.30
CA ASP A 3 16.18 -8.29 0.89
C ASP A 3 16.75 -9.35 -0.08
N HIS A 4 17.35 -10.42 0.45
CA HIS A 4 17.91 -11.51 -0.36
C HIS A 4 16.87 -12.57 -0.72
N ASN A 5 15.76 -12.67 0.01
CA ASN A 5 14.72 -13.68 -0.21
C ASN A 5 13.54 -13.11 -1.00
N LYS A 6 13.54 -13.40 -2.30
CA LYS A 6 12.49 -12.99 -3.24
C LYS A 6 11.35 -14.01 -3.32
N ASP A 7 11.49 -15.17 -2.70
CA ASP A 7 10.46 -16.22 -2.65
C ASP A 7 9.71 -16.15 -1.32
N LEU A 8 8.42 -15.84 -1.38
CA LEU A 8 7.55 -15.81 -0.21
C LEU A 8 7.42 -17.20 0.48
N ASN A 9 7.69 -18.30 -0.25
CA ASN A 9 7.69 -19.64 0.34
C ASN A 9 8.79 -19.83 1.39
N TYR A 10 9.86 -19.07 1.32
CA TYR A 10 10.94 -19.08 2.31
C TYR A 10 10.43 -18.90 3.75
N TYR A 11 9.36 -18.15 3.92
CA TYR A 11 8.81 -17.83 5.25
C TYR A 11 7.87 -18.90 5.80
N LYS A 12 7.44 -19.89 5.01
CA LYS A 12 6.41 -20.86 5.42
C LYS A 12 6.77 -21.64 6.67
N ASP A 13 7.95 -22.21 6.73
CA ASP A 13 8.39 -23.00 7.89
C ASP A 13 8.47 -22.17 9.17
N LEU A 14 8.89 -20.90 9.04
CA LEU A 14 8.89 -19.94 10.14
C LEU A 14 7.48 -19.66 10.62
N PHE A 15 6.55 -19.47 9.68
CA PHE A 15 5.16 -19.16 9.97
C PHE A 15 4.43 -20.33 10.62
N GLU A 16 4.61 -21.54 10.14
CA GLU A 16 4.04 -22.75 10.73
C GLU A 16 4.41 -22.86 12.20
N ARG A 17 5.70 -22.71 12.52
CA ARG A 17 6.20 -22.76 13.90
C ARG A 17 5.68 -21.64 14.80
N ASN A 18 5.21 -20.53 14.22
CA ASN A 18 4.76 -19.35 14.94
C ASN A 18 3.31 -18.97 14.67
N ILE A 19 2.51 -19.86 14.09
CA ILE A 19 1.16 -19.57 13.59
C ILE A 19 0.20 -19.05 14.68
N LYS A 20 0.45 -19.41 15.95
CA LYS A 20 -0.33 -18.96 17.09
C LYS A 20 0.06 -17.57 17.61
N LYS A 21 1.13 -16.99 17.07
CA LYS A 21 1.56 -15.63 17.42
C LYS A 21 0.86 -14.61 16.54
N LYS A 22 0.67 -13.41 17.08
CA LYS A 22 0.16 -12.27 16.32
C LYS A 22 1.31 -11.60 15.57
N MET A 23 1.16 -11.44 14.24
CA MET A 23 2.10 -10.68 13.42
C MET A 23 1.68 -9.21 13.38
N ILE A 24 2.64 -8.30 13.52
CA ILE A 24 2.44 -6.87 13.31
C ILE A 24 3.08 -6.49 11.98
N CYS A 25 2.27 -5.99 11.05
CA CYS A 25 2.71 -5.50 9.75
C CYS A 25 2.62 -3.98 9.71
N THR A 26 3.76 -3.30 9.72
CA THR A 26 3.83 -1.83 9.71
C THR A 26 3.96 -1.22 8.30
N ASN A 27 4.11 -2.05 7.27
CA ASN A 27 4.08 -1.65 5.87
C ASN A 27 3.17 -2.60 5.07
N PRO A 28 1.90 -2.25 4.90
CA PRO A 28 0.93 -3.08 4.16
C PRO A 28 1.12 -3.15 2.66
N ASP A 29 2.02 -2.34 2.07
CA ASP A 29 2.31 -2.40 0.64
C ASP A 29 2.73 -3.82 0.24
N LEU A 30 2.17 -4.32 -0.86
CA LEU A 30 2.46 -5.67 -1.36
C LEU A 30 3.75 -5.70 -2.18
N ILE A 31 3.97 -4.66 -2.98
CA ILE A 31 5.08 -4.57 -3.92
C ILE A 31 5.68 -3.16 -3.92
N VAL A 32 6.93 -3.06 -4.35
CA VAL A 32 7.65 -1.80 -4.55
C VAL A 32 8.50 -1.90 -5.81
N ASP A 33 8.63 -0.80 -6.53
CA ASP A 33 9.56 -0.67 -7.64
C ASP A 33 10.88 -0.07 -7.14
N ARG A 34 11.98 -0.83 -7.27
CA ARG A 34 13.35 -0.39 -6.98
C ARG A 34 14.13 -0.28 -8.29
N GLY A 35 14.13 0.89 -8.88
CA GLY A 35 14.68 1.11 -10.22
C GLY A 35 13.88 0.32 -11.26
N SER A 36 14.54 -0.62 -11.95
CA SER A 36 13.91 -1.50 -12.95
C SER A 36 13.34 -2.81 -12.38
N LYS A 37 13.45 -3.04 -11.07
CA LYS A 37 13.02 -4.30 -10.43
C LYS A 37 11.80 -4.05 -9.56
N ARG A 38 10.82 -4.96 -9.70
CA ARG A 38 9.66 -5.05 -8.82
C ARG A 38 9.92 -6.11 -7.75
N GLU A 39 9.73 -5.74 -6.49
CA GLU A 39 10.02 -6.59 -5.33
C GLU A 39 8.83 -6.66 -4.37
N PHE A 40 8.73 -7.75 -3.61
CA PHE A 40 7.72 -7.89 -2.58
C PHE A 40 8.05 -7.01 -1.36
N CYS A 41 7.00 -6.44 -0.77
CA CYS A 41 7.06 -5.72 0.49
C CYS A 41 6.58 -6.57 1.67
N ALA A 42 6.66 -6.01 2.86
CA ALA A 42 6.24 -6.67 4.10
C ALA A 42 4.76 -7.09 4.08
N GLY A 43 3.89 -6.33 3.41
CA GLY A 43 2.49 -6.69 3.23
C GLY A 43 2.30 -8.03 2.50
N SER A 44 3.13 -8.34 1.50
CA SER A 44 3.09 -9.66 0.84
C SER A 44 3.47 -10.80 1.78
N VAL A 45 4.45 -10.58 2.66
CA VAL A 45 4.86 -11.54 3.69
C VAL A 45 3.74 -11.76 4.71
N ALA A 46 3.13 -10.67 5.19
CA ALA A 46 1.99 -10.71 6.11
C ALA A 46 0.78 -11.45 5.50
N MET A 47 0.48 -11.20 4.22
CA MET A 47 -0.60 -11.88 3.51
C MET A 47 -0.38 -13.40 3.42
N VAL A 48 0.86 -13.88 3.28
CA VAL A 48 1.16 -15.33 3.32
C VAL A 48 0.85 -15.89 4.70
N PHE A 49 1.27 -15.22 5.77
CA PHE A 49 0.98 -15.63 7.14
C PHE A 49 -0.53 -15.71 7.42
N GLU A 50 -1.27 -14.71 6.99
CA GLU A 50 -2.74 -14.66 7.13
C GLU A 50 -3.43 -15.80 6.35
N LYS A 51 -2.99 -16.09 5.11
CA LYS A 51 -3.49 -17.22 4.31
C LYS A 51 -3.19 -18.59 4.94
N MET A 52 -2.17 -18.69 5.76
CA MET A 52 -1.86 -19.89 6.55
C MET A 52 -2.70 -19.98 7.84
N GLY A 53 -3.55 -19.02 8.13
CA GLY A 53 -4.42 -18.98 9.31
C GLY A 53 -3.84 -18.21 10.49
N GLY A 54 -2.75 -17.46 10.29
CA GLY A 54 -2.18 -16.58 11.31
C GLY A 54 -2.96 -15.28 11.47
N GLU A 55 -2.90 -14.68 12.65
CA GLU A 55 -3.49 -13.36 12.94
C GLU A 55 -2.49 -12.26 12.59
N VAL A 56 -2.90 -11.30 11.72
CA VAL A 56 -2.11 -10.13 11.36
C VAL A 56 -2.80 -8.87 11.84
N VAL A 57 -2.04 -7.97 12.45
CA VAL A 57 -2.46 -6.60 12.76
C VAL A 57 -1.68 -5.66 11.85
N TYR A 58 -2.42 -4.93 11.01
CA TYR A 58 -1.85 -4.01 10.05
C TYR A 58 -1.79 -2.59 10.61
N PHE A 59 -0.63 -1.95 10.45
CA PHE A 59 -0.41 -0.52 10.66
C PHE A 59 0.19 0.08 9.39
N GLY A 60 0.06 1.40 9.23
CA GLY A 60 0.51 2.06 7.99
C GLY A 60 -0.66 2.28 7.04
N LYS A 61 -0.38 2.79 5.85
CA LYS A 61 -1.40 3.06 4.82
C LYS A 61 -2.06 1.77 4.33
N PRO A 62 -3.38 1.70 4.13
CA PRO A 62 -4.38 2.77 4.19
C PRO A 62 -5.04 2.99 5.57
N TYR A 63 -4.51 2.39 6.63
CA TYR A 63 -5.13 2.41 7.95
C TYR A 63 -5.03 3.80 8.61
N PRO A 64 -6.10 4.24 9.32
CA PRO A 64 -6.20 5.63 9.80
C PRO A 64 -5.17 6.02 10.85
N GLU A 65 -4.60 5.07 11.57
CA GLU A 65 -3.65 5.31 12.65
C GLU A 65 -2.42 6.11 12.19
N VAL A 66 -1.87 5.79 11.02
CA VAL A 66 -0.69 6.48 10.47
C VAL A 66 -1.00 7.94 10.13
N TYR A 67 -2.19 8.22 9.64
CA TYR A 67 -2.63 9.57 9.31
C TYR A 67 -2.93 10.38 10.57
N ASN A 68 -3.59 9.78 11.57
CA ASN A 68 -3.88 10.42 12.85
C ASN A 68 -2.61 10.79 13.63
N GLN A 69 -1.52 10.03 13.47
CA GLN A 69 -0.22 10.37 14.05
C GLN A 69 0.52 11.46 13.26
N SER A 70 0.26 11.57 11.97
CA SER A 70 0.97 12.52 11.10
C SER A 70 0.36 13.92 11.12
N THR A 71 -0.91 14.03 11.49
CA THR A 71 -1.63 15.31 11.46
C THR A 71 -2.50 15.45 12.70
N ASP A 72 -2.63 16.69 13.21
CA ASP A 72 -3.59 17.02 14.28
C ASP A 72 -5.03 17.17 13.77
N ASN A 73 -5.27 16.96 12.50
CA ASN A 73 -6.52 16.88 11.73
C ASN A 73 -7.60 17.93 12.02
N LYS A 74 -7.40 18.80 13.01
CA LYS A 74 -8.40 19.77 13.43
C LYS A 74 -8.47 20.92 12.41
N ASN A 75 -9.50 20.90 11.56
CA ASN A 75 -9.84 21.99 10.64
C ASN A 75 -8.82 22.27 9.52
N LYS A 76 -8.04 21.28 9.09
CA LYS A 76 -7.10 21.43 7.98
C LYS A 76 -7.61 20.74 6.72
N LYS A 77 -7.36 21.33 5.58
CA LYS A 77 -7.46 20.64 4.28
C LYS A 77 -6.19 19.84 4.08
N ILE A 78 -6.34 18.53 3.89
CA ILE A 78 -5.22 17.59 3.73
C ILE A 78 -5.26 17.05 2.32
N LEU A 79 -4.10 17.08 1.64
CA LEU A 79 -3.87 16.44 0.37
C LEU A 79 -2.91 15.26 0.59
N SER A 80 -3.40 14.05 0.32
CA SER A 80 -2.56 12.85 0.29
C SER A 80 -1.97 12.69 -1.10
N ILE A 81 -0.66 12.51 -1.18
CA ILE A 81 0.07 12.35 -2.44
C ILE A 81 0.74 10.97 -2.44
N GLY A 82 0.53 10.19 -3.47
CA GLY A 82 1.17 8.88 -3.61
C GLY A 82 0.92 8.23 -4.96
N ASP A 83 1.52 7.07 -5.16
CA ASP A 83 1.45 6.33 -6.42
C ASP A 83 0.69 5.00 -6.31
N ASN A 84 0.26 4.63 -5.11
CA ASN A 84 -0.41 3.36 -4.86
C ASN A 84 -1.91 3.59 -4.56
N LEU A 85 -2.76 3.08 -5.46
CA LEU A 85 -4.22 3.17 -5.31
C LEU A 85 -4.74 2.43 -4.08
N ASN A 86 -4.12 1.30 -3.70
CA ASN A 86 -4.56 0.48 -2.56
C ASN A 86 -4.19 1.08 -1.20
N THR A 87 -3.15 1.88 -1.13
CA THR A 87 -2.63 2.38 0.15
C THR A 87 -2.73 3.89 0.25
N ASP A 88 -2.09 4.65 -0.65
CA ASP A 88 -2.08 6.11 -0.57
C ASP A 88 -3.46 6.71 -0.84
N ILE A 89 -4.07 6.32 -1.96
CA ILE A 89 -5.34 6.90 -2.40
C ILE A 89 -6.49 6.35 -1.57
N LYS A 90 -6.51 5.05 -1.33
CA LYS A 90 -7.54 4.42 -0.49
C LYS A 90 -7.50 4.95 0.95
N GLY A 91 -6.32 5.18 1.51
CA GLY A 91 -6.16 5.79 2.82
C GLY A 91 -6.71 7.21 2.88
N ALA A 92 -6.43 8.04 1.86
CA ALA A 92 -7.02 9.36 1.72
C ALA A 92 -8.56 9.30 1.66
N ASN A 93 -9.10 8.40 0.83
CA ASN A 93 -10.55 8.26 0.67
C ASN A 93 -11.26 7.84 1.97
N LEU A 94 -10.67 6.91 2.74
CA LEU A 94 -11.21 6.47 4.03
C LEU A 94 -11.34 7.62 5.05
N LEU A 95 -10.49 8.62 4.94
CA LEU A 95 -10.44 9.78 5.83
C LEU A 95 -11.09 11.04 5.25
N ASN A 96 -11.69 10.95 4.05
CA ASN A 96 -12.24 12.07 3.30
C ASN A 96 -11.20 13.17 3.03
N TYR A 97 -9.94 12.79 2.76
CA TYR A 97 -8.90 13.72 2.31
C TYR A 97 -8.89 13.81 0.79
N ASP A 98 -8.45 14.96 0.28
CA ASP A 98 -8.13 15.07 -1.13
C ASP A 98 -6.93 14.17 -1.48
N SER A 99 -6.95 13.61 -2.69
CA SER A 99 -5.92 12.69 -3.16
C SER A 99 -5.33 13.10 -4.50
N LEU A 100 -4.00 13.01 -4.61
CA LEU A 100 -3.25 13.19 -5.85
C LEU A 100 -2.50 11.90 -6.17
N ILE A 101 -2.86 11.26 -7.28
CA ILE A 101 -2.15 10.08 -7.78
C ILE A 101 -0.97 10.47 -8.67
N ILE A 102 0.20 9.87 -8.40
CA ILE A 102 1.38 9.96 -9.28
C ILE A 102 1.34 8.78 -10.27
N SER A 103 0.95 9.07 -11.51
CA SER A 103 0.61 8.03 -12.49
C SER A 103 1.80 7.28 -13.08
N ASN A 104 3.02 7.82 -12.97
CA ASN A 104 4.26 7.13 -13.37
C ASN A 104 4.85 6.23 -12.26
N GLY A 105 4.11 5.98 -11.19
CA GLY A 105 4.47 5.06 -10.12
C GLY A 105 4.05 3.62 -10.39
N ILE A 106 3.64 2.92 -9.33
CA ILE A 106 3.43 1.46 -9.34
C ILE A 106 2.35 0.97 -10.32
N HIS A 107 1.37 1.81 -10.65
CA HIS A 107 0.29 1.51 -11.59
C HIS A 107 0.53 2.04 -13.01
N LYS A 108 1.76 2.49 -13.34
CA LYS A 108 2.11 3.14 -14.60
C LYS A 108 1.63 2.37 -15.83
N ASP A 109 1.95 1.08 -15.91
CA ASP A 109 1.66 0.27 -17.09
C ASP A 109 0.15 0.03 -17.23
N GLU A 110 -0.52 -0.22 -16.13
CA GLU A 110 -1.96 -0.43 -16.07
C GLU A 110 -2.73 0.85 -16.44
N ILE A 111 -2.29 2.00 -15.93
CA ILE A 111 -2.87 3.31 -16.27
C ILE A 111 -2.65 3.64 -17.75
N LYS A 112 -1.48 3.33 -18.29
CA LYS A 112 -1.17 3.53 -19.73
C LYS A 112 -2.05 2.68 -20.63
N GLU A 113 -2.35 1.44 -20.23
CA GLU A 113 -3.16 0.51 -21.00
C GLU A 113 -4.65 0.84 -20.92
N LYS A 114 -5.18 1.10 -19.73
CA LYS A 114 -6.63 1.15 -19.47
C LYS A 114 -7.17 2.55 -19.17
N GLY A 115 -6.30 3.51 -18.91
CA GLY A 115 -6.65 4.85 -18.44
C GLY A 115 -6.94 4.89 -16.92
N ILE A 116 -6.64 6.04 -16.31
CA ILE A 116 -6.74 6.22 -14.85
C ILE A 116 -8.14 5.97 -14.29
N GLU A 117 -9.18 6.39 -14.99
CA GLU A 117 -10.56 6.24 -14.50
C GLU A 117 -10.96 4.77 -14.33
N LYS A 118 -10.62 3.92 -15.33
CA LYS A 118 -10.90 2.49 -15.26
C LYS A 118 -10.07 1.79 -14.19
N VAL A 119 -8.79 2.16 -14.09
CA VAL A 119 -7.89 1.59 -13.08
C VAL A 119 -8.35 1.99 -11.67
N ALA A 120 -8.57 3.27 -11.40
CA ALA A 120 -9.05 3.73 -10.12
C ALA A 120 -10.37 3.05 -9.71
N LYS A 121 -11.31 2.89 -10.65
CA LYS A 121 -12.57 2.17 -10.42
C LYS A 121 -12.34 0.71 -10.04
N SER A 122 -11.38 0.02 -10.66
CA SER A 122 -11.08 -1.40 -10.32
C SER A 122 -10.47 -1.57 -8.94
N TYR A 123 -9.88 -0.52 -8.39
CA TYR A 123 -9.35 -0.45 -7.02
C TYR A 123 -10.34 0.17 -6.03
N GLU A 124 -11.54 0.55 -6.46
CA GLU A 124 -12.53 1.29 -5.64
C GLU A 124 -11.92 2.57 -5.03
N ALA A 125 -11.07 3.26 -5.80
CA ALA A 125 -10.35 4.44 -5.38
C ALA A 125 -10.85 5.70 -6.12
N ILE A 126 -10.90 6.82 -5.40
CA ILE A 126 -11.27 8.14 -5.94
C ILE A 126 -10.01 8.99 -5.97
N CYS A 127 -9.60 9.42 -7.17
CA CYS A 127 -8.49 10.33 -7.38
C CYS A 127 -9.04 11.72 -7.67
N ASN A 128 -8.78 12.70 -6.79
CA ASN A 128 -9.20 14.10 -7.01
C ASN A 128 -8.29 14.77 -8.04
N TYR A 129 -7.01 14.44 -8.00
CA TYR A 129 -5.98 15.04 -8.86
C TYR A 129 -5.07 13.94 -9.41
N ILE A 130 -4.43 14.23 -10.56
CA ILE A 130 -3.45 13.36 -11.20
C ILE A 130 -2.25 14.18 -11.68
N GLN A 131 -1.06 13.63 -11.43
CA GLN A 131 0.20 14.11 -12.02
C GLN A 131 1.02 12.91 -12.50
N SER A 132 1.82 13.10 -13.58
CA SER A 132 2.73 12.05 -14.05
C SER A 132 3.92 11.84 -13.10
N GLU A 133 4.43 12.94 -12.57
CA GLU A 133 5.58 13.00 -11.65
C GLU A 133 5.30 14.05 -10.57
N LEU A 134 5.92 13.90 -9.40
CA LEU A 134 5.82 14.91 -8.37
C LEU A 134 6.64 16.16 -8.78
N LYS A 135 5.91 17.23 -9.05
CA LYS A 135 6.50 18.54 -9.37
C LYS A 135 5.82 19.60 -8.51
N TRP A 136 6.65 20.44 -7.92
CA TRP A 136 6.23 21.57 -7.08
C TRP A 136 6.19 22.86 -7.89
#